data_6f676041b243ff3cebcba000db14ff17
#
_entry.id   6f676041b243ff3cebcba000db14ff17
#
_cell.length_a   1.000
_cell.length_b   1.000
_cell.length_c   1.000
_cell.angle_alpha   90.00
_cell.angle_beta   90.00
_cell.angle_gamma   90.00
#
_symmetry.space_group_name_H-M   'P 1'
#
loop_
_entity.id
_entity.type
_entity.pdbx_description
1 polymer ?
#
loop_
_entity_poly.entity_id
_entity_poly.type
_entity_poly.pdbx_seq_one_letter_code
_entity_poly.pdbx_strand_id
1 'polypeptide(L)'
;MIDLRCGDCLEIMKNIPDKSIDMAITSPPYFGLRDYGNDEEIGKESSYDKYLENLINVFLETKRILKDTGSLWINIDDVYQKQSLLCIPDRLKIALTDYGFLCRNEIIWHKPNAMPSSAKTRFNNDYEKLFFFTKNNDYYFETQYEPLKSKNIKSQNKVNNIKFSKYVNEEQESSVRQGMNHNRGSKIIALRKNLPEQQKFVDFLRSKTNVDTIEKNSNIKRTTIEHWFRRDKWGFSFPSVEDWNNIKWLLNDLSEEYNTIDKQLTDITYETDDILKNVKDKRIKRAVWSINTKPLKCYHYAPYPEELITTPILACCPENGVVLDMFMGSGTTGVVCKKLNRNFIGIELNKDYYEIAKERIGYEIN
;
A
#
# COMPACT_ATOMS: atom_id res chain seq x y z
N MET A 1 13.87 -19.27 -11.40
CA MET A 1 13.45 -20.29 -12.39
C MET A 1 12.27 -19.74 -13.18
N ILE A 2 12.31 -19.88 -14.51
CA ILE A 2 11.16 -19.60 -15.42
C ILE A 2 10.85 -20.91 -16.12
N ASP A 3 9.60 -21.34 -16.09
CA ASP A 3 9.11 -22.60 -16.70
C ASP A 3 7.87 -22.27 -17.55
N LEU A 4 7.99 -22.41 -18.86
CA LEU A 4 6.91 -22.11 -19.79
C LEU A 4 6.45 -23.39 -20.48
N ARG A 5 5.14 -23.63 -20.48
CA ARG A 5 4.53 -24.86 -20.99
C ARG A 5 3.45 -24.52 -22.02
N CYS A 6 3.50 -25.17 -23.18
CA CYS A 6 2.49 -25.00 -24.23
C CYS A 6 1.50 -26.17 -24.18
N GLY A 7 0.22 -25.88 -24.04
CA GLY A 7 -0.85 -26.86 -24.04
C GLY A 7 -2.02 -26.52 -23.12
N ASP A 8 -2.96 -27.45 -22.97
CA ASP A 8 -4.12 -27.29 -22.09
C ASP A 8 -3.72 -27.16 -20.62
N CYS A 9 -4.26 -26.15 -19.94
CA CYS A 9 -3.85 -25.82 -18.57
C CYS A 9 -4.25 -26.91 -17.57
N LEU A 10 -5.43 -27.53 -17.71
CA LEU A 10 -5.86 -28.61 -16.81
C LEU A 10 -4.96 -29.84 -16.96
N GLU A 11 -4.65 -30.22 -18.18
CA GLU A 11 -3.77 -31.39 -18.42
C GLU A 11 -2.35 -31.15 -17.90
N ILE A 12 -1.83 -29.95 -18.10
CA ILE A 12 -0.50 -29.58 -17.61
C ILE A 12 -0.45 -29.49 -16.08
N MET A 13 -1.47 -28.89 -15.45
CA MET A 13 -1.52 -28.73 -14.00
C MET A 13 -1.61 -30.07 -13.24
N LYS A 14 -2.17 -31.13 -13.83
CA LYS A 14 -2.14 -32.50 -13.25
C LYS A 14 -0.73 -32.98 -12.90
N ASN A 15 0.27 -32.49 -13.63
CA ASN A 15 1.68 -32.83 -13.42
C ASN A 15 2.43 -31.87 -12.48
N ILE A 16 1.74 -30.85 -11.93
CA ILE A 16 2.30 -29.97 -10.92
C ILE A 16 2.02 -30.60 -9.54
N PRO A 17 3.03 -30.70 -8.66
CA PRO A 17 2.84 -31.30 -7.34
C PRO A 17 1.85 -30.50 -6.49
N ASP A 18 1.13 -31.20 -5.61
CA ASP A 18 0.26 -30.57 -4.59
C ASP A 18 1.07 -29.59 -3.76
N LYS A 19 0.43 -28.49 -3.37
CA LYS A 19 0.99 -27.49 -2.43
C LYS A 19 2.39 -26.99 -2.80
N SER A 20 2.66 -26.82 -4.10
CA SER A 20 3.95 -26.35 -4.60
C SER A 20 3.98 -24.89 -5.02
N ILE A 21 2.83 -24.27 -5.25
CA ILE A 21 2.66 -22.91 -5.78
C ILE A 21 2.34 -21.92 -4.65
N ASP A 22 3.10 -20.82 -4.59
CA ASP A 22 2.85 -19.76 -3.59
C ASP A 22 1.69 -18.86 -3.98
N MET A 23 1.57 -18.55 -5.27
CA MET A 23 0.54 -17.66 -5.79
C MET A 23 0.15 -18.05 -7.21
N ALA A 24 -1.14 -18.01 -7.51
CA ALA A 24 -1.63 -18.03 -8.88
C ALA A 24 -2.25 -16.65 -9.21
N ILE A 25 -1.93 -16.11 -10.39
CA ILE A 25 -2.52 -14.86 -10.89
C ILE A 25 -2.75 -14.96 -12.38
N THR A 26 -3.96 -14.65 -12.82
CA THR A 26 -4.34 -14.83 -14.22
C THR A 26 -5.49 -13.95 -14.65
N SER A 27 -5.65 -13.81 -15.97
CA SER A 27 -6.86 -13.31 -16.62
C SER A 27 -7.35 -14.38 -17.59
N PRO A 28 -8.41 -15.13 -17.23
CA PRO A 28 -8.91 -16.19 -18.11
C PRO A 28 -9.46 -15.60 -19.41
N PRO A 29 -9.60 -16.37 -20.49
CA PRO A 29 -10.33 -15.96 -21.69
C PRO A 29 -11.76 -15.53 -21.34
N TYR A 30 -12.22 -14.40 -21.87
CA TYR A 30 -13.55 -13.86 -21.54
C TYR A 30 -14.64 -14.50 -22.43
N PHE A 31 -15.78 -14.79 -21.86
CA PHE A 31 -16.89 -15.46 -22.53
C PHE A 31 -17.36 -14.69 -23.76
N GLY A 32 -17.32 -15.32 -24.94
CA GLY A 32 -17.85 -14.78 -26.18
C GLY A 32 -17.19 -13.50 -26.72
N LEU A 33 -16.08 -13.07 -26.12
CA LEU A 33 -15.43 -11.81 -26.52
C LEU A 33 -14.31 -11.99 -27.52
N ARG A 34 -13.63 -13.14 -27.53
CA ARG A 34 -12.41 -13.33 -28.31
C ARG A 34 -12.31 -14.73 -28.87
N ASP A 35 -11.76 -14.82 -30.07
CA ASP A 35 -11.33 -16.05 -30.71
C ASP A 35 -9.79 -16.11 -30.68
N TYR A 36 -9.23 -17.06 -29.94
CA TYR A 36 -7.80 -17.27 -29.88
C TYR A 36 -7.30 -18.34 -30.85
N GLY A 37 -8.19 -18.84 -31.75
CA GLY A 37 -7.85 -19.72 -32.85
C GLY A 37 -7.82 -21.21 -32.52
N ASN A 38 -8.38 -21.62 -31.37
CA ASN A 38 -8.54 -23.03 -31.01
C ASN A 38 -10.00 -23.32 -30.68
N ASP A 39 -10.57 -24.41 -31.27
CA ASP A 39 -11.99 -24.75 -31.06
C ASP A 39 -12.29 -25.30 -29.67
N GLU A 40 -11.28 -25.77 -28.95
CA GLU A 40 -11.38 -26.31 -27.57
C GLU A 40 -11.05 -25.25 -26.50
N GLU A 41 -10.89 -24.00 -26.88
CA GLU A 41 -10.54 -22.94 -25.92
C GLU A 41 -11.71 -22.58 -25.01
N ILE A 42 -11.40 -22.31 -23.74
CA ILE A 42 -12.33 -21.70 -22.78
C ILE A 42 -12.72 -20.29 -23.29
N GLY A 43 -14.03 -19.97 -23.24
CA GLY A 43 -14.58 -18.70 -23.72
C GLY A 43 -15.44 -18.84 -24.98
N LYS A 44 -15.41 -20.00 -25.67
CA LYS A 44 -16.24 -20.29 -26.86
C LYS A 44 -17.45 -21.18 -26.57
N GLU A 45 -17.73 -21.47 -25.31
CA GLU A 45 -18.84 -22.34 -24.94
C GLU A 45 -20.19 -21.78 -25.41
N SER A 46 -21.15 -22.68 -25.67
CA SER A 46 -22.50 -22.32 -26.12
C SER A 46 -23.32 -21.57 -25.06
N SER A 47 -22.92 -21.65 -23.78
CA SER A 47 -23.58 -20.97 -22.67
C SER A 47 -22.56 -20.49 -21.61
N TYR A 48 -22.93 -19.42 -20.90
CA TYR A 48 -22.10 -18.93 -19.82
C TYR A 48 -22.03 -19.91 -18.63
N ASP A 49 -23.04 -20.78 -18.45
CA ASP A 49 -23.03 -21.78 -17.38
C ASP A 49 -21.92 -22.81 -17.66
N LYS A 50 -21.77 -23.28 -18.91
CA LYS A 50 -20.70 -24.20 -19.28
C LYS A 50 -19.32 -23.57 -19.18
N TYR A 51 -19.22 -22.30 -19.58
CA TYR A 51 -18.00 -21.51 -19.39
C TYR A 51 -17.60 -21.43 -17.93
N LEU A 52 -18.54 -21.10 -17.02
CA LEU A 52 -18.29 -21.06 -15.59
C LEU A 52 -17.86 -22.42 -15.04
N GLU A 53 -18.51 -23.51 -15.47
CA GLU A 53 -18.13 -24.88 -15.08
C GLU A 53 -16.68 -25.18 -15.45
N ASN A 54 -16.27 -24.85 -16.69
CA ASN A 54 -14.91 -25.05 -17.16
C ASN A 54 -13.89 -24.22 -16.34
N LEU A 55 -14.18 -22.94 -16.09
CA LEU A 55 -13.31 -22.10 -15.26
C LEU A 55 -13.22 -22.61 -13.81
N ILE A 56 -14.33 -23.03 -13.23
CA ILE A 56 -14.35 -23.60 -11.86
C ILE A 56 -13.44 -24.80 -11.79
N ASN A 57 -13.50 -25.72 -12.78
CA ASN A 57 -12.61 -26.88 -12.82
C ASN A 57 -11.13 -26.49 -12.84
N VAL A 58 -10.75 -25.47 -13.63
CA VAL A 58 -9.38 -24.93 -13.64
C VAL A 58 -8.98 -24.39 -12.27
N PHE A 59 -9.84 -23.62 -11.62
CA PHE A 59 -9.52 -23.03 -10.31
C PHE A 59 -9.56 -24.04 -9.17
N LEU A 60 -10.34 -25.11 -9.26
CA LEU A 60 -10.29 -26.22 -8.31
C LEU A 60 -8.96 -27.00 -8.41
N GLU A 61 -8.47 -27.21 -9.62
CA GLU A 61 -7.15 -27.79 -9.82
C GLU A 61 -6.04 -26.84 -9.32
N THR A 62 -6.21 -25.53 -9.55
CA THR A 62 -5.32 -24.52 -8.95
C THR A 62 -5.33 -24.60 -7.42
N LYS A 63 -6.49 -24.83 -6.79
CA LYS A 63 -6.60 -24.99 -5.33
C LYS A 63 -5.77 -26.16 -4.81
N ARG A 64 -5.72 -27.28 -5.54
CA ARG A 64 -4.90 -28.46 -5.19
C ARG A 64 -3.41 -28.11 -5.13
N ILE A 65 -2.91 -27.45 -6.17
CA ILE A 65 -1.47 -27.15 -6.31
C ILE A 65 -1.00 -25.95 -5.49
N LEU A 66 -1.92 -25.06 -5.08
CA LEU A 66 -1.59 -23.95 -4.17
C LEU A 66 -1.17 -24.47 -2.80
N LYS A 67 -0.11 -23.91 -2.22
CA LYS A 67 0.26 -24.08 -0.81
C LYS A 67 -0.91 -23.72 0.11
N ASP A 68 -0.90 -24.18 1.34
CA ASP A 68 -1.93 -23.84 2.32
C ASP A 68 -1.93 -22.34 2.65
N THR A 69 -0.76 -21.68 2.55
CA THR A 69 -0.56 -20.24 2.65
C THR A 69 -0.72 -19.49 1.31
N GLY A 70 -1.07 -20.20 0.25
CA GLY A 70 -1.12 -19.66 -1.11
C GLY A 70 -2.36 -18.85 -1.42
N SER A 71 -2.27 -18.05 -2.48
CA SER A 71 -3.33 -17.16 -2.96
C SER A 71 -3.65 -17.32 -4.43
N LEU A 72 -4.89 -17.00 -4.79
CA LEU A 72 -5.39 -16.98 -6.18
C LEU A 72 -5.90 -15.58 -6.50
N TRP A 73 -5.44 -15.02 -7.62
CA TRP A 73 -5.85 -13.73 -8.14
C TRP A 73 -6.43 -13.87 -9.53
N ILE A 74 -7.63 -13.33 -9.76
CA ILE A 74 -8.35 -13.46 -11.03
C ILE A 74 -8.78 -12.09 -11.50
N ASN A 75 -8.23 -11.65 -12.64
CA ASN A 75 -8.73 -10.48 -13.36
C ASN A 75 -9.76 -10.94 -14.39
N ILE A 76 -10.97 -10.43 -14.32
CA ILE A 76 -12.06 -10.80 -15.21
C ILE A 76 -13.02 -9.63 -15.44
N ASP A 77 -13.48 -9.48 -16.69
CA ASP A 77 -14.52 -8.53 -17.08
C ASP A 77 -15.85 -9.22 -17.32
N ASP A 78 -16.91 -8.44 -17.37
CA ASP A 78 -18.28 -8.92 -17.62
C ASP A 78 -18.68 -8.67 -19.06
N VAL A 79 -19.66 -9.40 -19.52
CA VAL A 79 -20.17 -9.39 -20.89
C VAL A 79 -21.64 -9.02 -20.94
N TYR A 80 -22.01 -8.22 -21.92
CA TYR A 80 -23.42 -7.94 -22.24
C TYR A 80 -23.97 -8.98 -23.23
N GLN A 81 -25.08 -9.59 -22.86
CA GLN A 81 -25.88 -10.42 -23.78
C GLN A 81 -27.34 -9.95 -23.74
N LYS A 82 -27.97 -9.75 -24.91
CA LYS A 82 -29.36 -9.23 -25.02
C LYS A 82 -29.58 -7.97 -24.17
N GLN A 83 -28.63 -7.04 -24.17
CA GLN A 83 -28.62 -5.77 -23.42
C GLN A 83 -28.57 -5.90 -21.88
N SER A 84 -28.31 -7.09 -21.35
CA SER A 84 -28.14 -7.35 -19.92
C SER A 84 -26.73 -7.83 -19.63
N LEU A 85 -26.15 -7.39 -18.51
CA LEU A 85 -24.91 -7.98 -17.98
C LEU A 85 -25.17 -9.41 -17.56
N LEU A 86 -24.27 -10.32 -17.89
CA LEU A 86 -24.35 -11.72 -17.49
C LEU A 86 -23.90 -11.94 -16.04
N CYS A 87 -23.27 -10.95 -15.42
CA CYS A 87 -22.73 -11.01 -14.06
C CYS A 87 -21.71 -12.14 -13.86
N ILE A 88 -20.95 -12.45 -14.91
CA ILE A 88 -19.97 -13.55 -14.92
C ILE A 88 -18.97 -13.43 -13.78
N PRO A 89 -18.32 -12.25 -13.54
CA PRO A 89 -17.38 -12.12 -12.43
C PRO A 89 -18.00 -12.46 -11.06
N ASP A 90 -19.21 -11.99 -10.81
CA ASP A 90 -19.90 -12.21 -9.54
C ASP A 90 -20.33 -13.67 -9.37
N ARG A 91 -20.83 -14.32 -10.43
CA ARG A 91 -21.15 -15.75 -10.44
C ARG A 91 -19.93 -16.61 -10.14
N LEU A 92 -18.78 -16.30 -10.80
CA LEU A 92 -17.53 -17.00 -10.54
C LEU A 92 -17.07 -16.80 -9.09
N LYS A 93 -17.12 -15.56 -8.57
CA LYS A 93 -16.74 -15.24 -7.20
C LYS A 93 -17.56 -16.05 -6.20
N ILE A 94 -18.91 -16.09 -6.36
CA ILE A 94 -19.80 -16.86 -5.49
C ILE A 94 -19.48 -18.34 -5.58
N ALA A 95 -19.39 -18.89 -6.78
CA ALA A 95 -19.09 -20.30 -6.96
C ALA A 95 -17.76 -20.72 -6.30
N LEU A 96 -16.68 -19.94 -6.50
CA LEU A 96 -15.40 -20.26 -5.86
C LEU A 96 -15.46 -20.19 -4.33
N THR A 97 -16.26 -19.29 -3.77
CA THR A 97 -16.49 -19.28 -2.31
C THR A 97 -17.29 -20.48 -1.83
N ASP A 98 -18.28 -20.94 -2.58
CA ASP A 98 -19.05 -22.16 -2.28
C ASP A 98 -18.15 -23.41 -2.34
N TYR A 99 -17.16 -23.41 -3.23
CA TYR A 99 -16.10 -24.45 -3.29
C TYR A 99 -14.99 -24.27 -2.25
N GLY A 100 -15.16 -23.33 -1.30
CA GLY A 100 -14.31 -23.19 -0.13
C GLY A 100 -13.02 -22.39 -0.37
N PHE A 101 -12.97 -21.49 -1.33
CA PHE A 101 -12.01 -20.39 -1.33
C PHE A 101 -12.51 -19.27 -0.41
N LEU A 102 -11.60 -18.56 0.22
CA LEU A 102 -11.91 -17.37 1.02
C LEU A 102 -11.69 -16.12 0.16
N CYS A 103 -12.76 -15.45 -0.22
CA CYS A 103 -12.66 -14.17 -0.94
C CYS A 103 -12.22 -13.07 0.03
N ARG A 104 -10.98 -12.58 -0.13
CA ARG A 104 -10.38 -11.57 0.75
C ARG A 104 -10.69 -10.15 0.30
N ASN A 105 -10.63 -9.89 -1.01
CA ASN A 105 -10.95 -8.60 -1.61
C ASN A 105 -11.55 -8.76 -3.01
N GLU A 106 -12.40 -7.80 -3.35
CA GLU A 106 -12.75 -7.42 -4.71
C GLU A 106 -12.11 -6.07 -4.98
N ILE A 107 -11.20 -6.03 -5.95
CA ILE A 107 -10.48 -4.83 -6.35
C ILE A 107 -11.05 -4.36 -7.67
N ILE A 108 -11.32 -3.07 -7.77
CA ILE A 108 -11.77 -2.44 -9.00
C ILE A 108 -10.54 -1.87 -9.72
N TRP A 109 -10.21 -2.44 -10.86
CA TRP A 109 -9.26 -1.84 -11.78
C TRP A 109 -9.97 -0.82 -12.67
N HIS A 110 -9.94 0.44 -12.27
CA HIS A 110 -10.43 1.56 -13.05
C HIS A 110 -9.42 1.91 -14.16
N LYS A 111 -9.92 2.03 -15.39
CA LYS A 111 -9.16 2.32 -16.63
C LYS A 111 -9.41 3.76 -17.06
N PRO A 112 -8.62 4.76 -16.64
CA PRO A 112 -8.88 6.18 -16.97
C PRO A 112 -8.89 6.47 -18.45
N ASN A 113 -8.24 5.62 -19.26
CA ASN A 113 -8.17 5.71 -20.71
C ASN A 113 -9.03 4.65 -21.43
N ALA A 114 -10.12 4.17 -20.79
CA ALA A 114 -11.05 3.26 -21.43
C ALA A 114 -11.64 3.86 -22.70
N MET A 115 -11.81 3.02 -23.73
CA MET A 115 -12.46 3.48 -24.96
C MET A 115 -13.93 3.81 -24.71
N PRO A 116 -14.44 4.95 -25.24
CA PRO A 116 -15.84 5.30 -25.09
C PRO A 116 -16.74 4.25 -25.76
N SER A 117 -17.84 3.91 -25.09
CA SER A 117 -18.88 3.05 -25.66
C SER A 117 -19.86 3.87 -26.49
N SER A 118 -20.37 3.28 -27.57
CA SER A 118 -21.46 3.85 -28.36
C SER A 118 -22.85 3.70 -27.70
N ALA A 119 -22.96 3.04 -26.57
CA ALA A 119 -24.21 2.80 -25.86
C ALA A 119 -24.80 4.11 -25.32
N LYS A 120 -26.05 4.41 -25.70
CA LYS A 120 -26.76 5.64 -25.29
C LYS A 120 -27.69 5.46 -24.09
N THR A 121 -27.97 4.21 -23.72
CA THR A 121 -28.98 3.87 -22.70
C THR A 121 -28.37 3.31 -21.39
N ARG A 122 -27.05 3.33 -21.25
CA ARG A 122 -26.33 2.90 -20.07
C ARG A 122 -25.02 3.66 -19.93
N PHE A 123 -24.45 3.64 -18.74
CA PHE A 123 -23.13 4.19 -18.50
C PHE A 123 -22.02 3.35 -19.17
N ASN A 124 -20.91 4.01 -19.48
CA ASN A 124 -19.75 3.33 -20.04
C ASN A 124 -19.03 2.53 -18.94
N ASN A 125 -18.64 1.30 -19.25
CA ASN A 125 -17.85 0.46 -18.36
C ASN A 125 -16.37 0.80 -18.57
N ASP A 126 -15.76 1.34 -17.53
CA ASP A 126 -14.36 1.77 -17.53
C ASP A 126 -13.53 1.05 -16.46
N TYR A 127 -14.00 -0.11 -16.02
CA TYR A 127 -13.31 -0.91 -15.00
C TYR A 127 -13.44 -2.41 -15.28
N GLU A 128 -12.51 -3.18 -14.68
CA GLU A 128 -12.58 -4.63 -14.53
C GLU A 128 -12.46 -5.01 -13.05
N LYS A 129 -12.83 -6.24 -12.74
CA LYS A 129 -12.70 -6.78 -11.37
C LYS A 129 -11.45 -7.64 -11.25
N LEU A 130 -10.72 -7.43 -10.15
CA LEU A 130 -9.59 -8.26 -9.76
C LEU A 130 -9.90 -8.88 -8.39
N PHE A 131 -10.14 -10.17 -8.37
CA PHE A 131 -10.47 -10.90 -7.15
C PHE A 131 -9.22 -11.42 -6.46
N PHE A 132 -9.20 -11.30 -5.14
CA PHE A 132 -8.20 -11.88 -4.27
C PHE A 132 -8.81 -12.97 -3.41
N PHE A 133 -8.37 -14.21 -3.63
CA PHE A 133 -8.79 -15.38 -2.88
C PHE A 133 -7.60 -16.00 -2.15
N THR A 134 -7.90 -16.66 -1.02
CA THR A 134 -6.95 -17.50 -0.29
C THR A 134 -7.55 -18.87 -0.03
N LYS A 135 -6.70 -19.86 0.18
CA LYS A 135 -7.10 -21.21 0.52
C LYS A 135 -7.51 -21.35 1.97
N ASN A 136 -6.81 -20.62 2.87
CA ASN A 136 -7.01 -20.63 4.30
C ASN A 136 -6.95 -19.21 4.88
N ASN A 137 -7.25 -19.06 6.19
CA ASN A 137 -7.09 -17.79 6.90
C ASN A 137 -5.62 -17.45 7.19
N ASP A 138 -4.77 -18.46 7.30
CA ASP A 138 -3.31 -18.30 7.43
C ASP A 138 -2.68 -18.33 6.03
N TYR A 139 -2.34 -17.15 5.52
CA TYR A 139 -1.78 -16.97 4.18
C TYR A 139 -0.67 -15.92 4.20
N TYR A 140 0.25 -16.03 3.24
CA TYR A 140 1.31 -15.05 3.08
C TYR A 140 0.76 -13.72 2.55
N PHE A 141 1.04 -12.62 3.27
CA PHE A 141 0.64 -11.29 2.84
C PHE A 141 1.57 -10.20 3.38
N GLU A 142 2.20 -9.46 2.49
CA GLU A 142 2.94 -8.24 2.81
C GLU A 142 2.08 -7.01 2.54
N THR A 143 1.83 -6.21 3.58
CA THR A 143 0.99 -5.01 3.48
C THR A 143 1.55 -4.02 2.48
N GLN A 144 0.75 -3.68 1.49
CA GLN A 144 1.11 -2.71 0.46
C GLN A 144 0.58 -1.32 0.81
N TYR A 145 1.39 -0.31 0.55
CA TYR A 145 1.07 1.08 0.88
C TYR A 145 0.99 1.94 -0.37
N GLU A 146 0.13 2.96 -0.33
CA GLU A 146 0.04 3.99 -1.36
C GLU A 146 0.28 5.39 -0.75
N PRO A 147 0.81 6.36 -1.52
CA PRO A 147 0.94 7.74 -1.05
C PRO A 147 -0.42 8.33 -0.68
N LEU A 148 -0.47 9.16 0.33
CA LEU A 148 -1.65 9.98 0.60
C LEU A 148 -1.88 10.96 -0.56
N LYS A 149 -3.01 10.85 -1.28
CA LYS A 149 -3.36 11.72 -2.43
C LYS A 149 -3.58 13.19 -2.04
N SER A 150 -3.85 13.48 -0.78
CA SER A 150 -3.79 14.80 -0.20
C SER A 150 -2.83 14.74 0.99
N LYS A 151 -1.86 15.63 1.04
CA LYS A 151 -1.32 16.06 2.33
C LYS A 151 -2.55 16.57 3.08
N ASN A 152 -3.15 15.74 3.90
CA ASN A 152 -4.31 16.13 4.68
C ASN A 152 -3.77 17.13 5.71
N ILE A 153 -3.68 18.38 5.29
CA ILE A 153 -3.40 19.55 6.14
C ILE A 153 -4.19 19.43 7.45
N LYS A 154 -5.39 18.81 7.40
CA LYS A 154 -6.20 18.53 8.60
C LYS A 154 -5.62 17.49 9.56
N SER A 155 -4.83 16.51 9.12
CA SER A 155 -4.16 15.56 10.03
C SER A 155 -2.85 16.15 10.58
N GLN A 156 -2.11 16.90 9.77
CA GLN A 156 -1.01 17.74 10.24
C GLN A 156 -1.54 18.87 11.15
N ASN A 157 -2.68 19.50 10.81
CA ASN A 157 -3.33 20.48 11.67
C ASN A 157 -3.91 19.84 12.95
N LYS A 158 -4.25 18.55 12.99
CA LYS A 158 -4.60 17.87 14.26
C LYS A 158 -3.38 17.66 15.15
N VAL A 159 -2.24 17.31 14.58
CA VAL A 159 -0.95 17.26 15.32
C VAL A 159 -0.50 18.67 15.69
N ASN A 160 -0.63 19.63 14.78
CA ASN A 160 -0.31 21.05 15.02
C ASN A 160 -1.31 21.76 15.95
N ASN A 161 -2.53 21.24 16.11
CA ASN A 161 -3.55 21.75 17.03
C ASN A 161 -3.53 21.04 18.40
N ILE A 162 -2.65 20.08 18.63
CA ILE A 162 -2.37 19.58 19.97
C ILE A 162 -1.66 20.71 20.69
N LYS A 163 -2.35 21.30 21.65
CA LYS A 163 -1.77 22.34 22.49
C LYS A 163 -0.85 21.69 23.52
N PHE A 164 0.39 21.40 23.11
CA PHE A 164 1.45 21.24 24.09
C PHE A 164 1.74 22.59 24.74
N SER A 165 2.16 22.56 25.99
CA SER A 165 2.74 23.77 26.59
C SER A 165 3.89 24.26 25.69
N LYS A 166 3.98 25.54 25.43
CA LYS A 166 5.14 26.13 24.76
C LYS A 166 6.43 26.01 25.59
N TYR A 167 6.28 25.64 26.84
CA TYR A 167 7.37 25.42 27.81
C TYR A 167 7.56 23.93 28.11
N VAL A 168 7.87 23.14 27.09
CA VAL A 168 8.24 21.70 27.28
C VAL A 168 9.66 21.62 27.81
N ASN A 169 9.87 21.06 28.99
CA ASN A 169 11.21 20.93 29.58
C ASN A 169 11.94 19.69 29.05
N GLU A 170 11.45 18.50 29.34
CA GLU A 170 12.07 17.24 28.93
C GLU A 170 11.11 16.40 28.08
N GLU A 171 9.93 16.12 28.62
CA GLU A 171 8.92 15.28 28.01
C GLU A 171 7.52 15.79 28.37
N GLN A 172 6.62 15.82 27.40
CA GLN A 172 5.23 16.12 27.62
C GLN A 172 4.33 15.20 26.85
N GLU A 173 3.48 14.43 27.54
CA GLU A 173 2.48 13.55 26.93
C GLU A 173 1.19 14.29 26.56
N SER A 174 0.63 13.96 25.43
CA SER A 174 -0.73 14.29 25.07
C SER A 174 -1.41 13.10 24.39
N SER A 175 -2.65 12.82 24.73
CA SER A 175 -3.46 11.78 24.10
C SER A 175 -4.26 12.35 22.94
N VAL A 176 -4.10 11.77 21.74
CA VAL A 176 -4.94 12.08 20.58
C VAL A 176 -6.06 11.05 20.49
N ARG A 177 -7.30 11.50 20.63
CA ARG A 177 -8.48 10.67 20.38
C ARG A 177 -8.65 10.51 18.86
N GLN A 178 -8.46 9.31 18.33
CA GLN A 178 -8.80 8.95 16.96
C GLN A 178 -10.23 8.37 16.92
N GLY A 179 -11.14 9.08 16.25
CA GLY A 179 -12.45 8.56 15.84
C GLY A 179 -13.37 8.09 16.97
N MET A 180 -14.43 7.34 16.60
CA MET A 180 -15.47 6.88 17.51
C MET A 180 -15.10 5.69 18.42
N ASN A 181 -13.90 5.12 18.30
CA ASN A 181 -13.42 4.06 19.20
C ASN A 181 -12.67 4.68 20.39
N HIS A 182 -13.41 4.90 21.47
CA HIS A 182 -12.94 5.58 22.67
C HIS A 182 -11.84 4.88 23.48
N ASN A 183 -11.41 3.67 23.13
CA ASN A 183 -10.54 2.84 23.96
C ASN A 183 -9.09 2.69 23.46
N ARG A 184 -8.70 3.34 22.37
CA ARG A 184 -7.30 3.34 21.88
C ARG A 184 -6.90 4.73 21.41
N GLY A 185 -6.54 5.59 22.32
CA GLY A 185 -5.88 6.85 22.01
C GLY A 185 -4.39 6.60 21.78
N SER A 186 -3.85 7.04 20.65
CA SER A 186 -2.40 7.09 20.47
C SER A 186 -1.83 8.21 21.32
N LYS A 187 -0.77 7.93 22.06
CA LYS A 187 -0.03 8.95 22.81
C LYS A 187 0.94 9.67 21.88
N ILE A 188 0.95 10.97 21.93
CA ILE A 188 1.98 11.80 21.31
C ILE A 188 2.82 12.40 22.43
N ILE A 189 4.11 12.15 22.35
CA ILE A 189 5.08 12.65 23.32
C ILE A 189 5.89 13.75 22.63
N ALA A 190 5.89 14.93 23.19
CA ALA A 190 6.77 16.01 22.77
C ALA A 190 8.06 15.94 23.61
N LEU A 191 9.17 15.72 22.92
CA LEU A 191 10.50 15.66 23.55
C LEU A 191 11.35 16.85 23.07
N ARG A 192 12.02 17.50 24.01
CA ARG A 192 13.14 18.38 23.70
C ARG A 192 14.43 17.62 23.92
N LYS A 193 15.21 17.47 22.87
CA LYS A 193 16.53 16.83 22.95
C LYS A 193 17.62 17.88 23.18
N ASN A 194 18.64 17.48 23.90
CA ASN A 194 19.86 18.29 24.14
C ASN A 194 19.64 19.59 24.92
N LEU A 195 18.69 19.62 25.83
CA LEU A 195 18.59 20.74 26.77
C LEU A 195 19.79 20.77 27.72
N PRO A 196 20.31 21.93 28.08
CA PRO A 196 21.33 22.04 29.10
C PRO A 196 20.76 21.60 30.47
N GLU A 197 21.66 21.17 31.37
CA GLU A 197 21.25 20.86 32.74
C GLU A 197 20.57 22.09 33.39
N GLN A 198 19.41 21.89 34.02
CA GLN A 198 18.60 22.97 34.60
C GLN A 198 19.46 23.90 35.50
N GLN A 199 20.27 23.31 36.39
CA GLN A 199 21.05 24.10 37.34
C GLN A 199 22.09 24.99 36.64
N LYS A 200 22.78 24.45 35.66
CA LYS A 200 23.75 25.21 34.83
C LYS A 200 23.09 26.35 34.09
N PHE A 201 21.91 26.09 33.51
CA PHE A 201 21.15 27.12 32.81
C PHE A 201 20.71 28.26 33.75
N VAL A 202 20.19 27.92 34.92
CA VAL A 202 19.78 28.93 35.93
C VAL A 202 20.98 29.74 36.41
N ASP A 203 22.11 29.11 36.69
CA ASP A 203 23.33 29.80 37.14
C ASP A 203 23.89 30.71 36.04
N PHE A 204 23.83 30.24 34.78
CA PHE A 204 24.16 31.08 33.61
C PHE A 204 23.25 32.33 33.52
N LEU A 205 21.92 32.16 33.52
CA LEU A 205 21.02 33.29 33.48
C LEU A 205 21.27 34.31 34.60
N ARG A 206 21.46 33.84 35.84
CA ARG A 206 21.75 34.68 37.02
C ARG A 206 23.08 35.40 36.90
N SER A 207 24.05 34.83 36.22
CA SER A 207 25.34 35.52 35.97
C SER A 207 25.27 36.62 34.93
N LYS A 208 24.27 36.62 34.06
CA LYS A 208 24.17 37.54 32.92
C LYS A 208 23.04 38.57 33.11
N THR A 209 21.96 38.24 33.81
CA THR A 209 20.77 39.08 33.93
C THR A 209 19.95 38.70 35.17
N ASN A 210 18.82 39.44 35.35
CA ASN A 210 17.84 39.15 36.41
C ASN A 210 16.40 39.39 35.87
N VAL A 211 15.41 38.97 36.69
CA VAL A 211 14.00 39.05 36.34
C VAL A 211 13.56 40.46 35.96
N ASP A 212 13.95 41.47 36.74
CA ASP A 212 13.56 42.84 36.52
C ASP A 212 14.12 43.43 35.23
N THR A 213 15.37 43.07 34.89
CA THR A 213 16.02 43.49 33.65
C THR A 213 15.33 42.90 32.45
N ILE A 214 14.96 41.61 32.49
CA ILE A 214 14.25 40.96 31.37
C ILE A 214 12.84 41.55 31.23
N GLU A 215 12.10 41.70 32.30
CA GLU A 215 10.75 42.29 32.32
C GLU A 215 10.74 43.67 31.70
N LYS A 216 11.69 44.51 32.10
CA LYS A 216 11.81 45.92 31.62
C LYS A 216 12.13 45.99 30.11
N ASN A 217 12.84 45.01 29.58
CA ASN A 217 13.35 45.06 28.21
C ASN A 217 12.66 44.04 27.28
N SER A 218 11.61 43.36 27.72
CA SER A 218 10.82 42.45 26.91
C SER A 218 9.33 42.53 27.23
N ASN A 219 8.48 42.04 26.32
CA ASN A 219 7.02 41.97 26.56
C ASN A 219 6.63 40.63 27.26
N ILE A 220 7.54 39.99 27.95
CA ILE A 220 7.32 38.69 28.61
C ILE A 220 6.80 38.93 30.01
N LYS A 221 5.74 38.20 30.39
CA LYS A 221 5.15 38.32 31.72
C LYS A 221 6.15 37.94 32.80
N ARG A 222 6.24 38.72 33.88
CA ARG A 222 7.10 38.51 35.04
C ARG A 222 7.02 37.06 35.56
N THR A 223 5.81 36.54 35.72
CA THR A 223 5.60 35.17 36.21
C THR A 223 6.26 34.10 35.30
N THR A 224 6.30 34.33 34.00
CA THR A 224 6.96 33.46 33.03
C THR A 224 8.48 33.51 33.21
N ILE A 225 9.03 34.72 33.38
CA ILE A 225 10.48 34.91 33.58
C ILE A 225 10.92 34.28 34.89
N GLU A 226 10.15 34.43 35.97
CA GLU A 226 10.45 33.86 37.28
C GLU A 226 10.63 32.34 37.23
N HIS A 227 9.85 31.65 36.39
CA HIS A 227 10.03 30.19 36.18
C HIS A 227 11.40 29.83 35.63
N TRP A 228 12.05 30.65 34.84
CA TRP A 228 13.39 30.36 34.26
C TRP A 228 14.52 30.48 35.30
N PHE A 229 14.27 31.19 36.41
CA PHE A 229 15.23 31.41 37.49
C PHE A 229 15.03 30.48 38.68
N ARG A 230 14.03 29.55 38.61
CA ARG A 230 13.76 28.60 39.72
C ARG A 230 14.73 27.45 39.71
N ARG A 231 15.09 27.04 40.93
CA ARG A 231 15.96 25.88 41.15
C ARG A 231 15.20 24.62 41.53
N ASP A 232 13.88 24.75 41.80
CA ASP A 232 13.05 23.57 42.10
C ASP A 232 12.56 22.92 40.81
N LYS A 233 12.53 21.60 40.77
CA LYS A 233 12.12 20.80 39.58
C LYS A 233 10.68 21.07 39.14
N TRP A 234 9.81 21.37 40.08
CA TRP A 234 8.37 21.51 39.79
C TRP A 234 7.94 22.88 39.27
N GLY A 235 8.71 23.89 39.57
CA GLY A 235 8.41 25.24 39.17
C GLY A 235 9.26 25.82 38.05
N PHE A 236 10.32 25.09 37.66
CA PHE A 236 11.22 25.51 36.60
C PHE A 236 10.63 25.24 35.22
N SER A 237 10.90 26.14 34.28
CA SER A 237 10.72 25.90 32.84
C SER A 237 11.83 26.58 32.04
N PHE A 238 12.27 25.96 30.95
CA PHE A 238 13.07 26.69 29.96
C PHE A 238 12.22 27.73 29.24
N PRO A 239 12.81 28.84 28.74
CA PRO A 239 12.11 29.77 27.88
C PRO A 239 11.61 29.06 26.61
N SER A 240 10.51 29.56 26.02
CA SER A 240 10.16 29.17 24.66
C SER A 240 11.20 29.71 23.67
N VAL A 241 11.25 29.14 22.45
CA VAL A 241 12.14 29.64 21.39
C VAL A 241 11.91 31.11 21.09
N GLU A 242 10.64 31.53 21.08
CA GLU A 242 10.23 32.93 20.89
C GLU A 242 10.75 33.80 22.00
N ASP A 243 10.51 33.39 23.26
CA ASP A 243 10.96 34.15 24.43
C ASP A 243 12.50 34.22 24.50
N TRP A 244 13.22 33.11 24.17
CA TRP A 244 14.68 33.09 24.11
C TRP A 244 15.21 34.07 23.07
N ASN A 245 14.64 34.07 21.88
CA ASN A 245 15.05 34.97 20.81
C ASN A 245 14.80 36.42 21.18
N ASN A 246 13.78 36.71 22.01
CA ASN A 246 13.47 38.07 22.49
C ASN A 246 14.45 38.55 23.55
N ILE A 247 15.13 37.68 24.28
CA ILE A 247 16.01 38.06 25.41
C ILE A 247 17.52 37.82 25.15
N LYS A 248 17.88 36.99 24.21
CA LYS A 248 19.31 36.56 24.00
C LYS A 248 20.26 37.76 23.76
N TRP A 249 19.77 38.85 23.18
CA TRP A 249 20.57 40.05 22.99
C TRP A 249 20.92 40.79 24.32
N LEU A 250 20.16 40.53 25.40
CA LEU A 250 20.47 41.06 26.74
C LEU A 250 21.61 40.30 27.44
N LEU A 251 21.95 39.12 26.93
CA LEU A 251 22.84 38.20 27.60
C LEU A 251 24.33 38.37 27.21
N ASN A 252 24.69 39.42 26.51
CA ASN A 252 26.03 39.75 26.02
C ASN A 252 27.10 38.66 26.21
N ASP A 253 27.74 38.24 25.14
CA ASP A 253 28.82 37.24 25.17
C ASP A 253 28.35 35.83 25.58
N LEU A 254 27.44 35.26 24.77
CA LEU A 254 27.03 33.87 24.89
C LEU A 254 28.21 32.96 24.55
N SER A 255 28.62 32.09 25.48
CA SER A 255 29.53 30.99 25.16
C SER A 255 28.94 30.10 24.03
N GLU A 256 29.78 29.38 23.28
CA GLU A 256 29.30 28.52 22.18
C GLU A 256 28.20 27.53 22.61
N GLU A 257 28.27 27.04 23.86
CA GLU A 257 27.26 26.13 24.45
C GLU A 257 25.86 26.77 24.48
N TYR A 258 25.75 28.08 24.75
CA TYR A 258 24.47 28.78 24.84
C TYR A 258 24.07 29.49 23.55
N ASN A 259 25.01 29.74 22.64
CA ASN A 259 24.72 30.21 21.29
C ASN A 259 23.88 29.19 20.48
N THR A 260 23.91 27.91 20.86
CA THR A 260 23.15 26.83 20.23
C THR A 260 21.83 26.54 20.94
N ILE A 261 21.50 27.24 22.03
CA ILE A 261 20.29 26.98 22.82
C ILE A 261 19.00 27.18 22.01
N ASP A 262 18.98 28.11 21.09
CA ASP A 262 17.88 28.31 20.16
C ASP A 262 17.68 27.09 19.26
N LYS A 263 18.73 26.42 18.76
CA LYS A 263 18.63 25.14 18.07
C LYS A 263 18.14 24.03 18.98
N GLN A 264 18.68 23.96 20.20
CA GLN A 264 18.26 22.97 21.21
C GLN A 264 16.79 23.17 21.62
N LEU A 265 16.32 24.42 21.69
CA LEU A 265 14.94 24.75 21.99
C LEU A 265 13.98 24.54 20.77
N THR A 266 14.50 24.51 19.54
CA THR A 266 13.70 24.25 18.32
C THR A 266 13.54 22.75 18.03
N ASP A 267 14.42 21.90 18.50
CA ASP A 267 14.38 20.46 18.25
C ASP A 267 13.34 19.74 19.12
N ILE A 268 12.08 20.14 18.98
CA ILE A 268 10.96 19.37 19.52
C ILE A 268 10.70 18.19 18.56
N THR A 269 11.07 16.99 18.97
CA THR A 269 10.67 15.79 18.27
C THR A 269 9.39 15.24 18.87
N TYR A 270 8.45 14.86 18.01
CA TYR A 270 7.21 14.21 18.43
C TYR A 270 7.41 12.70 18.26
N GLU A 271 7.48 11.95 19.34
CA GLU A 271 7.43 10.50 19.32
C GLU A 271 5.96 10.07 19.41
N THR A 272 5.55 9.26 18.48
CA THR A 272 4.21 8.67 18.44
C THR A 272 4.35 7.17 18.57
N ASP A 273 3.35 6.50 19.15
CA ASP A 273 3.28 5.04 19.12
C ASP A 273 3.51 4.54 17.68
N ASP A 274 4.07 3.35 17.52
CA ASP A 274 4.49 2.78 16.23
C ASP A 274 3.40 2.82 15.15
N ILE A 275 2.14 2.84 15.52
CA ILE A 275 0.99 3.02 14.62
C ILE A 275 1.00 4.39 13.93
N LEU A 276 1.51 5.44 14.57
CA LEU A 276 1.59 6.79 13.99
C LEU A 276 2.95 7.09 13.35
N LYS A 277 4.02 6.39 13.74
CA LYS A 277 5.35 6.51 13.11
C LYS A 277 5.31 6.13 11.63
N ASN A 278 4.42 5.21 11.24
CA ASN A 278 4.27 4.73 9.86
C ASN A 278 3.25 5.52 9.01
N VAL A 279 2.56 6.51 9.57
CA VAL A 279 1.42 7.19 8.91
C VAL A 279 1.80 8.52 8.24
N LYS A 280 3.06 8.99 8.36
CA LYS A 280 3.37 10.37 7.91
C LYS A 280 3.15 10.64 6.43
N ASP A 281 3.30 9.64 5.52
CA ASP A 281 3.16 9.87 4.08
C ASP A 281 2.50 8.74 3.28
N LYS A 282 2.11 7.63 3.91
CA LYS A 282 1.59 6.43 3.26
C LYS A 282 0.36 5.90 3.99
N ARG A 283 -0.57 5.32 3.27
CA ARG A 283 -1.70 4.56 3.81
C ARG A 283 -1.74 3.17 3.19
N ILE A 284 -2.40 2.22 3.82
CA ILE A 284 -2.68 0.91 3.23
C ILE A 284 -3.38 1.12 1.88
N LYS A 285 -2.90 0.45 0.85
CA LYS A 285 -3.44 0.55 -0.51
C LYS A 285 -4.92 0.14 -0.52
N ARG A 286 -5.76 0.97 -1.12
CA ARG A 286 -7.21 0.77 -1.20
C ARG A 286 -7.58 -0.12 -2.38
N ALA A 287 -8.83 -0.59 -2.42
CA ALA A 287 -9.32 -1.56 -3.40
C ALA A 287 -9.81 -0.94 -4.73
N VAL A 288 -9.58 0.34 -5.00
CA VAL A 288 -9.85 0.95 -6.31
C VAL A 288 -8.53 1.46 -6.89
N TRP A 289 -8.08 0.84 -7.97
CA TRP A 289 -6.80 1.12 -8.62
C TRP A 289 -7.02 1.77 -9.98
N SER A 290 -6.56 3.00 -10.14
CA SER A 290 -6.62 3.71 -11.42
C SER A 290 -5.32 3.47 -12.19
N ILE A 291 -5.36 2.57 -13.17
CA ILE A 291 -4.21 2.14 -13.96
C ILE A 291 -4.60 2.18 -15.45
N ASN A 292 -3.82 2.89 -16.26
CA ASN A 292 -4.06 2.98 -17.69
C ASN A 292 -3.78 1.64 -18.38
N THR A 293 -4.62 1.30 -19.36
CA THR A 293 -4.29 0.23 -20.30
C THR A 293 -3.10 0.64 -21.17
N LYS A 294 -2.22 -0.30 -21.46
CA LYS A 294 -1.06 -0.08 -22.36
C LYS A 294 -1.18 -1.01 -23.55
N PRO A 295 -1.34 -0.50 -24.78
CA PRO A 295 -1.37 -1.35 -25.98
C PRO A 295 0.01 -1.98 -26.18
N LEU A 296 0.02 -3.27 -26.51
CA LEU A 296 1.21 -3.92 -27.04
C LEU A 296 1.32 -3.60 -28.54
N LYS A 297 2.47 -3.10 -28.97
CA LYS A 297 2.69 -2.65 -30.35
C LYS A 297 2.59 -3.76 -31.42
N CYS A 298 2.55 -5.02 -31.02
CA CYS A 298 2.70 -6.16 -31.93
C CYS A 298 1.46 -7.05 -32.09
N TYR A 299 0.37 -6.88 -31.30
CA TYR A 299 -0.72 -7.87 -31.25
C TYR A 299 -2.08 -7.22 -31.02
N HIS A 300 -3.12 -7.83 -31.61
CA HIS A 300 -4.49 -7.31 -31.61
C HIS A 300 -5.18 -7.23 -30.25
N TYR A 301 -4.62 -7.84 -29.20
CA TYR A 301 -5.23 -7.89 -27.87
C TYR A 301 -4.32 -7.31 -26.80
N ALA A 302 -4.81 -6.29 -26.09
CA ALA A 302 -4.07 -5.67 -24.99
C ALA A 302 -4.09 -6.57 -23.75
N PRO A 303 -2.95 -7.09 -23.30
CA PRO A 303 -2.85 -7.76 -22.01
C PRO A 303 -3.06 -6.76 -20.87
N TYR A 304 -3.34 -7.23 -19.68
CA TYR A 304 -3.33 -6.37 -18.53
C TYR A 304 -1.93 -5.75 -18.30
N PRO A 305 -1.87 -4.51 -17.77
CA PRO A 305 -0.60 -3.82 -17.59
C PRO A 305 0.21 -4.45 -16.45
N GLU A 306 1.54 -4.41 -16.56
CA GLU A 306 2.46 -4.89 -15.51
C GLU A 306 2.15 -4.27 -14.13
N GLU A 307 1.77 -2.99 -14.11
CA GLU A 307 1.44 -2.25 -12.90
C GLU A 307 0.28 -2.88 -12.11
N LEU A 308 -0.70 -3.48 -12.80
CA LEU A 308 -1.86 -4.13 -12.18
C LEU A 308 -1.43 -5.32 -11.33
N ILE A 309 -0.50 -6.13 -11.82
CA ILE A 309 -0.10 -7.40 -11.20
C ILE A 309 1.12 -7.27 -10.29
N THR A 310 1.90 -6.21 -10.42
CA THR A 310 3.06 -5.95 -9.56
C THR A 310 2.67 -5.91 -8.08
N THR A 311 1.60 -5.19 -7.73
CA THR A 311 1.13 -5.09 -6.33
C THR A 311 0.69 -6.45 -5.75
N PRO A 312 -0.16 -7.25 -6.43
CA PRO A 312 -0.50 -8.60 -5.99
C PRO A 312 0.72 -9.51 -5.77
N ILE A 313 1.66 -9.52 -6.72
CA ILE A 313 2.85 -10.38 -6.63
C ILE A 313 3.73 -9.97 -5.43
N LEU A 314 3.95 -8.67 -5.22
CA LEU A 314 4.67 -8.18 -4.04
C LEU A 314 3.94 -8.51 -2.73
N ALA A 315 2.61 -8.45 -2.73
CA ALA A 315 1.82 -8.70 -1.53
C ALA A 315 1.75 -10.19 -1.15
N CYS A 316 1.62 -11.08 -2.15
CA CYS A 316 1.19 -12.45 -1.92
C CYS A 316 2.18 -13.53 -2.37
N CYS A 317 3.33 -13.17 -2.93
CA CYS A 317 4.37 -14.12 -3.27
C CYS A 317 5.69 -13.73 -2.60
N PRO A 318 6.28 -14.56 -1.72
CA PRO A 318 7.58 -14.26 -1.12
C PRO A 318 8.66 -14.18 -2.19
N GLU A 319 9.79 -13.58 -1.85
CA GLU A 319 10.96 -13.59 -2.73
C GLU A 319 11.40 -15.02 -2.99
N ASN A 320 11.75 -15.36 -4.24
CA ASN A 320 12.00 -16.71 -4.73
C ASN A 320 10.79 -17.68 -4.66
N GLY A 321 9.60 -17.21 -4.26
CA GLY A 321 8.36 -17.97 -4.34
C GLY A 321 7.93 -18.22 -5.79
N VAL A 322 7.02 -19.16 -6.00
CA VAL A 322 6.54 -19.60 -7.32
C VAL A 322 5.19 -18.96 -7.63
N VAL A 323 5.13 -18.21 -8.72
CA VAL A 323 3.90 -17.67 -9.31
C VAL A 323 3.47 -18.53 -10.49
N LEU A 324 2.20 -18.91 -10.54
CA LEU A 324 1.58 -19.59 -11.66
C LEU A 324 0.64 -18.65 -12.43
N ASP A 325 0.71 -18.69 -13.75
CA ASP A 325 -0.31 -18.11 -14.64
C ASP A 325 -0.75 -19.19 -15.64
N MET A 326 -1.98 -19.72 -15.44
CA MET A 326 -2.51 -20.81 -16.24
C MET A 326 -3.12 -20.35 -17.58
N PHE A 327 -3.23 -19.03 -17.79
CA PHE A 327 -3.65 -18.40 -19.05
C PHE A 327 -2.67 -17.29 -19.40
N MET A 328 -1.39 -17.66 -19.55
CA MET A 328 -0.24 -16.75 -19.61
C MET A 328 -0.33 -15.71 -20.73
N GLY A 329 -1.00 -16.02 -21.84
CA GLY A 329 -1.05 -15.16 -23.01
C GLY A 329 0.34 -14.74 -23.48
N SER A 330 0.55 -13.47 -23.66
CA SER A 330 1.82 -12.90 -24.10
C SER A 330 2.89 -12.77 -22.99
N GLY A 331 2.70 -13.38 -21.81
CA GLY A 331 3.72 -13.52 -20.77
C GLY A 331 3.94 -12.31 -19.85
N THR A 332 2.98 -11.41 -19.70
CA THR A 332 3.13 -10.22 -18.83
C THR A 332 3.46 -10.62 -17.38
N THR A 333 2.82 -11.67 -16.86
CA THR A 333 3.09 -12.17 -15.50
C THR A 333 4.54 -12.62 -15.36
N GLY A 334 5.07 -13.37 -16.33
CA GLY A 334 6.45 -13.85 -16.33
C GLY A 334 7.47 -12.70 -16.36
N VAL A 335 7.20 -11.66 -17.16
CA VAL A 335 8.04 -10.44 -17.20
C VAL A 335 8.12 -9.79 -15.81
N VAL A 336 6.97 -9.65 -15.12
CA VAL A 336 6.93 -9.04 -13.78
C VAL A 336 7.61 -9.95 -12.76
N CYS A 337 7.40 -11.25 -12.81
CA CYS A 337 8.06 -12.21 -11.91
C CYS A 337 9.58 -12.14 -12.04
N LYS A 338 10.11 -12.08 -13.27
CA LYS A 338 11.55 -11.91 -13.52
C LYS A 338 12.08 -10.61 -12.92
N LYS A 339 11.38 -9.49 -13.09
CA LYS A 339 11.75 -8.18 -12.51
C LYS A 339 11.74 -8.17 -10.98
N LEU A 340 10.89 -8.99 -10.37
CA LEU A 340 10.69 -9.03 -8.92
C LEU A 340 11.42 -10.21 -8.23
N ASN A 341 12.28 -10.94 -8.92
CA ASN A 341 12.97 -12.14 -8.40
C ASN A 341 12.00 -13.21 -7.86
N ARG A 342 10.92 -13.48 -8.60
CA ARG A 342 10.01 -14.59 -8.33
C ARG A 342 10.21 -15.68 -9.39
N ASN A 343 10.05 -16.94 -8.98
CA ASN A 343 9.96 -18.06 -9.91
C ASN A 343 8.60 -17.99 -10.62
N PHE A 344 8.55 -18.48 -11.84
CA PHE A 344 7.34 -18.39 -12.65
C PHE A 344 7.09 -19.70 -13.41
N ILE A 345 5.84 -20.15 -13.38
CA ILE A 345 5.31 -21.19 -14.26
C ILE A 345 4.21 -20.55 -15.09
N GLY A 346 4.35 -20.56 -16.41
CA GLY A 346 3.37 -20.05 -17.35
C GLY A 346 2.83 -21.13 -18.25
N ILE A 347 1.50 -21.20 -18.42
CA ILE A 347 0.85 -22.16 -19.32
C ILE A 347 0.06 -21.37 -20.38
N GLU A 348 0.23 -21.75 -21.64
CA GLU A 348 -0.46 -21.13 -22.77
C GLU A 348 -0.86 -22.18 -23.78
N LEU A 349 -2.14 -22.16 -24.16
CA LEU A 349 -2.70 -23.09 -25.14
C LEU A 349 -2.28 -22.74 -26.57
N ASN A 350 -2.30 -21.44 -26.91
CA ASN A 350 -1.97 -20.96 -28.24
C ASN A 350 -0.45 -20.87 -28.42
N LYS A 351 0.05 -21.60 -29.43
CA LYS A 351 1.48 -21.67 -29.71
C LYS A 351 2.10 -20.33 -30.07
N ASP A 352 1.40 -19.47 -30.77
CA ASP A 352 1.92 -18.17 -31.20
C ASP A 352 2.10 -17.25 -29.98
N TYR A 353 1.10 -17.21 -29.07
CA TYR A 353 1.25 -16.50 -27.80
C TYR A 353 2.33 -17.07 -26.91
N TYR A 354 2.50 -18.39 -26.90
CA TYR A 354 3.58 -19.03 -26.18
C TYR A 354 4.97 -18.60 -26.68
N GLU A 355 5.19 -18.55 -28.00
CA GLU A 355 6.47 -18.07 -28.57
C GLU A 355 6.70 -16.58 -28.27
N ILE A 356 5.66 -15.77 -28.34
CA ILE A 356 5.71 -14.35 -27.93
C ILE A 356 6.12 -14.21 -26.45
N ALA A 357 5.51 -15.00 -25.59
CA ALA A 357 5.83 -14.98 -24.16
C ALA A 357 7.29 -15.36 -23.90
N LYS A 358 7.84 -16.36 -24.60
CA LYS A 358 9.25 -16.74 -24.54
C LYS A 358 10.16 -15.57 -24.87
N GLU A 359 9.91 -14.93 -26.00
CA GLU A 359 10.71 -13.77 -26.44
C GLU A 359 10.64 -12.62 -25.41
N ARG A 360 9.43 -12.26 -24.96
CA ARG A 360 9.24 -11.15 -24.02
C ARG A 360 9.86 -11.38 -22.64
N ILE A 361 9.80 -12.58 -22.15
CA ILE A 361 10.40 -12.97 -20.85
C ILE A 361 11.91 -13.13 -20.99
N GLY A 362 12.42 -13.30 -22.22
CA GLY A 362 13.82 -13.64 -22.49
C GLY A 362 14.14 -15.05 -21.99
N TYR A 363 13.27 -16.00 -22.33
CA TYR A 363 13.43 -17.41 -22.00
C TYR A 363 14.31 -18.07 -23.09
N GLU A 364 15.56 -18.38 -22.74
CA GLU A 364 16.43 -19.23 -23.55
C GLU A 364 16.23 -20.68 -23.11
N ILE A 365 15.99 -21.57 -24.09
CA ILE A 365 15.99 -23.03 -23.83
C ILE A 365 17.44 -23.43 -23.62
N ASN A 366 17.80 -23.75 -22.38
CA ASN A 366 19.07 -24.41 -22.05
C ASN A 366 19.05 -25.86 -22.47
#